data_5468699d73f333338a8ab2409b47528a
#
_entry.id   5468699d73f333338a8ab2409b47528a
#
_cell.length_a   1.000
_cell.length_b   1.000
_cell.length_c   1.000
_cell.angle_alpha   90.00
_cell.angle_beta   90.00
_cell.angle_gamma   90.00
#
_symmetry.space_group_name_H-M   'P 1'
#
loop_
_entity.id
_entity.type
_entity.pdbx_description
1 polymer ?
#
loop_
_entity_poly.entity_id
_entity_poly.type
_entity_poly.pdbx_seq_one_letter_code
_entity_poly.pdbx_strand_id
1 'polypeptide(L)'
;MQVFSKDADEVVLLYSPRDEVEVGENIKIWDESKKRGVIIQIIELDLARIPGILEDLIRNESIPSSRVIEHIPKGLKQFVADIRNMKFAIGKIRKEVIGKDLSVIPWSGWMPDRGGQVEPVKDSWLLERLGVGNPFPILMGETVYGKAIFNVSGFDLQEGGTTIITGKKGTGKSHAAKMILLGLIEHGARCIVFDVNDEYSGLEQALKDKKTDGKIVKLEAGVNLKFLLTYIGIDVFSKVLRTQMGAADPSIFDLQRTWGRLAKEEVPITLDSLVKALYPSIKSDEDEVNPDSFASKATAGALTRRIYGLKRTKMFTDRPDQATTIESELKKLKKGGALVFNLKGKRADVRNIVVSTVLTKLENLLEANTKYPPIFIFAEEAHLYIGSTDWDNIITRMRHLGTYQFYVTNTPTSLPEMLIRQTDNLFLFNLMNDDDYTYIAPAAKLDTDTIKHVAKALPPRTCMVMGLATKDYPFVIRTAPLHYAAGESRRFFKYDGKKAEIASFTGADDDVGEKGDDENEFSL
;
A
#
# COMPACT_ATOMS: atom_id res chain seq x y z
N MET A 1 36.04 -1.62 13.86
CA MET A 1 35.60 -1.88 12.44
C MET A 1 36.64 -1.33 11.48
N GLN A 2 36.89 -2.04 10.35
CA GLN A 2 37.81 -1.60 9.27
C GLN A 2 37.27 -2.01 7.90
N VAL A 3 37.57 -1.23 6.86
CA VAL A 3 37.21 -1.57 5.48
C VAL A 3 38.09 -2.74 5.01
N PHE A 4 37.50 -3.87 4.71
CA PHE A 4 38.17 -5.05 4.21
C PHE A 4 38.28 -5.05 2.69
N SER A 5 37.17 -4.92 2.00
CA SER A 5 37.09 -4.88 0.53
C SER A 5 35.92 -4.05 0.05
N LYS A 6 35.95 -3.74 -1.24
CA LYS A 6 34.86 -3.06 -1.95
C LYS A 6 34.69 -3.69 -3.33
N ASP A 7 33.44 -3.91 -3.73
CA ASP A 7 33.05 -4.27 -5.10
C ASP A 7 31.82 -3.46 -5.50
N ALA A 8 31.90 -2.77 -6.63
CA ALA A 8 30.86 -1.84 -7.11
C ALA A 8 30.37 -0.87 -6.00
N ASP A 9 29.13 -0.99 -5.55
CA ASP A 9 28.53 -0.23 -4.45
C ASP A 9 28.54 -0.97 -3.11
N GLU A 10 29.12 -2.18 -3.07
CA GLU A 10 29.21 -3.03 -1.90
C GLU A 10 30.53 -2.82 -1.16
N VAL A 11 30.44 -2.72 0.15
CA VAL A 11 31.59 -2.57 1.06
C VAL A 11 31.52 -3.64 2.12
N VAL A 12 32.62 -4.38 2.27
CA VAL A 12 32.78 -5.38 3.32
C VAL A 12 33.60 -4.77 4.45
N LEU A 13 33.01 -4.74 5.64
CA LEU A 13 33.70 -4.34 6.86
C LEU A 13 34.10 -5.57 7.67
N LEU A 14 35.32 -5.58 8.15
CA LEU A 14 35.79 -6.53 9.17
C LEU A 14 35.58 -5.91 10.55
N TYR A 15 34.91 -6.63 11.45
CA TYR A 15 34.65 -6.14 12.79
C TYR A 15 34.88 -7.20 13.88
N SER A 16 35.22 -6.72 15.07
CA SER A 16 35.52 -7.54 16.25
C SER A 16 34.24 -8.17 16.81
N PRO A 17 34.30 -9.35 17.45
CA PRO A 17 33.17 -9.93 18.20
C PRO A 17 32.60 -9.01 19.29
N ARG A 18 33.37 -8.00 19.71
CA ARG A 18 32.95 -7.01 20.72
C ARG A 18 32.11 -5.87 20.14
N ASP A 19 32.17 -5.70 18.83
CA ASP A 19 31.32 -4.73 18.12
C ASP A 19 29.95 -5.36 17.86
N GLU A 20 28.90 -4.68 18.25
CA GLU A 20 27.53 -5.06 17.92
C GLU A 20 27.13 -4.34 16.62
N VAL A 21 26.78 -5.11 15.60
CA VAL A 21 26.33 -4.60 14.29
C VAL A 21 25.08 -5.37 13.88
N GLU A 22 24.08 -4.66 13.40
CA GLU A 22 22.81 -5.25 12.96
C GLU A 22 22.54 -4.99 11.47
N VAL A 23 21.80 -5.89 10.83
CA VAL A 23 21.34 -5.69 9.44
C VAL A 23 20.37 -4.52 9.40
N GLY A 24 20.64 -3.53 8.52
CA GLY A 24 19.88 -2.29 8.38
C GLY A 24 20.52 -1.09 9.09
N GLU A 25 21.55 -1.31 9.90
CA GLU A 25 22.30 -0.25 10.57
C GLU A 25 23.10 0.59 9.57
N ASN A 26 23.25 1.89 9.89
CA ASN A 26 23.95 2.87 9.06
C ASN A 26 25.35 3.14 9.60
N ILE A 27 26.35 3.06 8.75
CA ILE A 27 27.76 3.27 9.09
C ILE A 27 28.35 4.32 8.16
N LYS A 28 29.08 5.28 8.74
CA LYS A 28 29.85 6.27 7.99
C LYS A 28 31.32 5.84 7.92
N ILE A 29 31.88 5.92 6.73
CA ILE A 29 33.31 5.76 6.48
C ILE A 29 33.84 7.12 6.04
N TRP A 30 34.67 7.77 6.87
CA TRP A 30 35.10 9.13 6.71
C TRP A 30 36.59 9.26 6.48
N ASP A 31 36.98 10.05 5.47
CA ASP A 31 38.36 10.44 5.19
C ASP A 31 38.58 11.88 5.70
N GLU A 32 39.28 12.01 6.81
CA GLU A 32 39.54 13.29 7.46
C GLU A 32 40.38 14.22 6.59
N SER A 33 41.31 13.65 5.81
CA SER A 33 42.22 14.42 4.95
C SER A 33 41.49 15.08 3.77
N LYS A 34 40.51 14.37 3.21
CA LYS A 34 39.72 14.82 2.06
C LYS A 34 38.41 15.51 2.45
N LYS A 35 38.06 15.50 3.75
CA LYS A 35 36.78 16.01 4.27
C LYS A 35 35.59 15.42 3.51
N ARG A 36 35.64 14.10 3.30
CA ARG A 36 34.70 13.36 2.46
C ARG A 36 34.51 11.94 2.98
N GLY A 37 33.31 11.42 2.86
CA GLY A 37 33.01 10.08 3.32
C GLY A 37 31.80 9.49 2.60
N VAL A 38 31.49 8.25 2.93
CA VAL A 38 30.29 7.55 2.44
C VAL A 38 29.47 7.02 3.61
N ILE A 39 28.16 6.94 3.42
CA ILE A 39 27.23 6.24 4.31
C ILE A 39 26.84 4.94 3.64
N ILE A 40 27.11 3.85 4.34
CA ILE A 40 26.72 2.50 3.95
C ILE A 40 25.60 2.01 4.87
N GLN A 41 24.71 1.19 4.33
CA GLN A 41 23.71 0.46 5.10
C GLN A 41 24.06 -1.02 5.09
N ILE A 42 24.14 -1.61 6.26
CA ILE A 42 24.44 -3.03 6.41
C ILE A 42 23.26 -3.86 5.90
N ILE A 43 23.54 -4.79 5.00
CA ILE A 43 22.53 -5.67 4.39
C ILE A 43 22.69 -7.12 4.81
N GLU A 44 23.91 -7.53 5.20
CA GLU A 44 24.20 -8.91 5.54
C GLU A 44 25.35 -8.99 6.55
N LEU A 45 25.33 -10.02 7.39
CA LEU A 45 26.40 -10.35 8.35
C LEU A 45 26.85 -11.77 8.11
N ASP A 46 28.19 -11.98 8.04
CA ASP A 46 28.79 -13.30 7.87
C ASP A 46 29.99 -13.50 8.82
N LEU A 47 30.39 -14.73 9.01
CA LEU A 47 31.62 -15.05 9.72
C LEU A 47 32.83 -14.84 8.80
N ALA A 48 33.86 -14.17 9.31
CA ALA A 48 35.04 -13.89 8.51
C ALA A 48 35.78 -15.18 8.15
N ARG A 49 35.78 -15.54 6.88
CA ARG A 49 36.61 -16.60 6.33
C ARG A 49 37.91 -15.97 5.83
N ILE A 50 38.93 -15.93 6.67
CA ILE A 50 40.26 -15.41 6.29
C ILE A 50 41.07 -16.60 5.78
N PRO A 51 41.33 -16.73 4.46
CA PRO A 51 42.08 -17.86 3.88
C PRO A 51 43.52 -17.90 4.40
N GLY A 52 44.09 -19.08 4.56
CA GLY A 52 45.51 -19.31 4.91
C GLY A 52 45.72 -19.57 6.39
N ILE A 53 46.28 -18.63 7.13
CA ILE A 53 46.68 -18.80 8.54
C ILE A 53 45.54 -19.30 9.44
N LEU A 54 44.30 -18.90 9.16
CA LEU A 54 43.17 -19.31 9.98
C LEU A 54 42.72 -20.75 9.70
N GLU A 55 42.78 -21.21 8.44
CA GLU A 55 42.48 -22.61 8.11
C GLU A 55 43.49 -23.55 8.74
N ASP A 56 44.77 -23.17 8.78
CA ASP A 56 45.81 -23.97 9.41
C ASP A 56 45.66 -23.98 10.95
N LEU A 57 45.24 -22.86 11.55
CA LEU A 57 44.96 -22.79 12.99
C LEU A 57 43.73 -23.62 13.39
N ILE A 58 42.69 -23.61 12.56
CA ILE A 58 41.45 -24.38 12.78
C ILE A 58 41.71 -25.88 12.55
N ARG A 59 42.45 -26.24 11.52
CA ARG A 59 42.85 -27.64 11.27
C ARG A 59 43.73 -28.22 12.39
N ASN A 60 44.62 -27.41 12.94
CA ASN A 60 45.49 -27.83 14.05
C ASN A 60 44.76 -27.96 15.41
N GLU A 61 43.55 -27.39 15.57
CA GLU A 61 42.74 -27.58 16.79
C GLU A 61 41.85 -28.85 16.76
N SER A 62 41.71 -29.53 15.62
CA SER A 62 41.12 -30.88 15.60
C SER A 62 42.04 -31.95 16.23
N ILE A 63 43.23 -31.57 16.63
CA ILE A 63 44.12 -32.40 17.46
C ILE A 63 43.73 -32.21 18.95
N PRO A 64 43.52 -33.28 19.74
CA PRO A 64 42.99 -33.19 21.10
C PRO A 64 43.81 -32.23 21.98
N SER A 65 43.13 -31.24 22.45
CA SER A 65 43.62 -29.99 23.02
C SER A 65 44.25 -30.08 24.41
N SER A 66 44.65 -31.23 24.91
CA SER A 66 45.13 -31.34 26.29
C SER A 66 46.64 -31.07 26.51
N ARG A 67 47.46 -30.98 25.46
CA ARG A 67 48.92 -30.81 25.65
C ARG A 67 49.55 -29.56 25.01
N VAL A 68 48.91 -28.86 24.07
CA VAL A 68 49.53 -27.72 23.38
C VAL A 68 49.06 -26.36 23.94
N ILE A 69 47.94 -26.33 24.63
CA ILE A 69 47.29 -25.06 25.07
C ILE A 69 47.88 -24.51 26.38
N GLU A 70 48.59 -25.33 27.18
CA GLU A 70 49.12 -24.88 28.48
C GLU A 70 50.29 -23.89 28.37
N HIS A 71 50.97 -23.81 27.23
CA HIS A 71 52.19 -22.98 27.07
C HIS A 71 51.97 -21.70 26.25
N ILE A 72 50.75 -21.41 25.76
CA ILE A 72 50.45 -20.18 25.03
C ILE A 72 50.17 -19.04 26.02
N PRO A 73 50.87 -17.89 25.93
CA PRO A 73 50.56 -16.72 26.74
C PRO A 73 49.09 -16.32 26.69
N LYS A 74 48.48 -15.95 27.83
CA LYS A 74 47.05 -15.58 27.91
C LYS A 74 46.64 -14.55 26.86
N GLY A 75 47.50 -13.59 26.54
CA GLY A 75 47.25 -12.57 25.52
C GLY A 75 47.16 -13.15 24.09
N LEU A 76 47.95 -14.19 23.77
CA LEU A 76 47.94 -14.84 22.48
C LEU A 76 46.68 -15.73 22.31
N LYS A 77 46.23 -16.39 23.39
CA LYS A 77 44.96 -17.14 23.39
C LYS A 77 43.77 -16.23 23.10
N GLN A 78 43.75 -15.06 23.73
CA GLN A 78 42.68 -14.08 23.49
C GLN A 78 42.74 -13.54 22.07
N PHE A 79 43.93 -13.25 21.55
CA PHE A 79 44.12 -12.77 20.17
C PHE A 79 43.67 -13.79 19.12
N VAL A 80 44.00 -15.07 19.30
CA VAL A 80 43.55 -16.17 18.43
C VAL A 80 42.03 -16.32 18.51
N ALA A 81 41.43 -16.25 19.70
CA ALA A 81 40.00 -16.32 19.88
C ALA A 81 39.28 -15.12 19.23
N ASP A 82 39.85 -13.92 19.35
CA ASP A 82 39.29 -12.72 18.71
C ASP A 82 39.35 -12.84 17.17
N ILE A 83 40.47 -13.33 16.61
CA ILE A 83 40.59 -13.56 15.15
C ILE A 83 39.58 -14.61 14.66
N ARG A 84 39.39 -15.71 15.36
CA ARG A 84 38.44 -16.78 14.99
C ARG A 84 36.98 -16.30 14.96
N ASN A 85 36.67 -15.37 15.84
CA ASN A 85 35.30 -14.85 15.97
C ASN A 85 35.09 -13.52 15.23
N MET A 86 36.04 -13.09 14.39
CA MET A 86 35.84 -11.93 13.54
C MET A 86 34.69 -12.15 12.57
N LYS A 87 33.97 -11.09 12.27
CA LYS A 87 32.78 -11.10 11.41
C LYS A 87 32.94 -10.12 10.27
N PHE A 88 32.23 -10.40 9.20
CA PHE A 88 32.04 -9.47 8.09
C PHE A 88 30.65 -8.83 8.17
N ALA A 89 30.62 -7.52 8.00
CA ALA A 89 29.39 -6.79 7.71
C ALA A 89 29.44 -6.31 6.26
N ILE A 90 28.50 -6.77 5.48
CA ILE A 90 28.36 -6.40 4.08
C ILE A 90 27.35 -5.27 4.03
N GLY A 91 27.77 -4.12 3.49
CA GLY A 91 26.94 -2.93 3.37
C GLY A 91 26.93 -2.37 1.96
N LYS A 92 25.83 -1.71 1.61
CA LYS A 92 25.69 -0.99 0.33
C LYS A 92 25.87 0.50 0.56
N ILE A 93 26.64 1.17 -0.31
CA ILE A 93 26.79 2.62 -0.30
C ILE A 93 25.47 3.26 -0.69
N ARG A 94 24.96 4.15 0.18
CA ARG A 94 23.67 4.83 -0.04
C ARG A 94 23.83 6.30 -0.37
N LYS A 95 24.72 6.98 0.34
CA LYS A 95 24.94 8.43 0.20
C LYS A 95 26.41 8.73 0.38
N GLU A 96 26.77 9.95 -0.03
CA GLU A 96 28.07 10.53 0.20
C GLU A 96 27.95 11.70 1.17
N VAL A 97 28.98 11.90 2.00
CA VAL A 97 29.07 13.02 2.95
C VAL A 97 30.25 13.88 2.58
N ILE A 98 30.06 15.19 2.45
CA ILE A 98 31.09 16.12 2.03
C ILE A 98 31.16 17.37 2.92
N GLY A 99 32.34 17.94 2.97
CA GLY A 99 32.58 19.24 3.62
C GLY A 99 32.63 19.18 5.15
N LYS A 100 32.93 20.32 5.76
CA LYS A 100 32.98 20.48 7.22
C LYS A 100 31.61 20.45 7.87
N ASP A 101 30.60 20.82 7.12
CA ASP A 101 29.17 20.82 7.52
C ASP A 101 28.53 19.45 7.40
N LEU A 102 29.25 18.45 6.89
CA LEU A 102 28.79 17.08 6.71
C LEU A 102 27.49 16.99 5.87
N SER A 103 27.46 17.71 4.75
CA SER A 103 26.32 17.66 3.83
C SER A 103 26.18 16.29 3.20
N VAL A 104 24.96 15.73 3.21
CA VAL A 104 24.63 14.42 2.64
C VAL A 104 24.11 14.58 1.23
N ILE A 105 24.78 13.96 0.25
CA ILE A 105 24.47 14.05 -1.17
C ILE A 105 24.37 12.66 -1.83
N PRO A 106 23.81 12.54 -3.04
CA PRO A 106 23.87 11.30 -3.80
C PRO A 106 25.33 10.83 -3.99
N TRP A 107 25.55 9.53 -3.93
CA TRP A 107 26.89 8.97 -4.13
C TRP A 107 27.39 9.19 -5.55
N SER A 108 28.60 9.71 -5.67
CA SER A 108 29.23 10.04 -6.97
C SER A 108 30.13 8.92 -7.53
N GLY A 109 30.21 7.77 -6.85
CA GLY A 109 31.16 6.70 -7.18
C GLY A 109 32.49 6.80 -6.43
N TRP A 110 32.70 7.83 -5.60
CA TRP A 110 33.91 7.98 -4.79
C TRP A 110 33.88 7.09 -3.56
N MET A 111 35.06 6.66 -3.12
CA MET A 111 35.24 5.82 -1.93
C MET A 111 36.46 6.29 -1.11
N PRO A 112 36.39 6.33 0.23
CA PRO A 112 37.53 6.56 1.10
C PRO A 112 38.54 5.40 1.03
N ASP A 113 39.78 5.69 1.40
CA ASP A 113 40.82 4.68 1.53
C ASP A 113 40.52 3.71 2.71
N ARG A 114 41.20 2.56 2.74
CA ARG A 114 41.02 1.54 3.81
C ARG A 114 41.27 2.08 5.23
N GLY A 115 42.02 3.16 5.37
CA GLY A 115 42.30 3.85 6.64
C GLY A 115 41.19 4.84 7.04
N GLY A 116 40.09 4.91 6.33
CA GLY A 116 38.96 5.77 6.69
C GLY A 116 38.39 5.41 8.06
N GLN A 117 37.97 6.42 8.81
CA GLN A 117 37.33 6.24 10.12
C GLN A 117 35.93 5.64 9.93
N VAL A 118 35.70 4.48 10.56
CA VAL A 118 34.42 3.74 10.47
C VAL A 118 33.65 3.93 11.76
N GLU A 119 32.49 4.57 11.69
CA GLU A 119 31.65 4.85 12.86
C GLU A 119 30.14 4.69 12.55
N PRO A 120 29.35 4.19 13.50
CA PRO A 120 27.90 4.10 13.33
C PRO A 120 27.29 5.50 13.24
N VAL A 121 26.23 5.62 12.40
CA VAL A 121 25.47 6.86 12.20
C VAL A 121 24.13 6.73 12.88
N LYS A 122 23.81 7.70 13.74
CA LYS A 122 22.47 7.78 14.36
C LYS A 122 21.43 8.15 13.31
N ASP A 123 20.34 7.42 13.29
CA ASP A 123 19.22 7.69 12.35
C ASP A 123 18.67 9.12 12.52
N SER A 124 18.62 9.67 13.74
CA SER A 124 18.18 11.04 13.99
C SER A 124 19.02 12.07 13.24
N TRP A 125 20.36 11.88 13.23
CA TRP A 125 21.26 12.74 12.48
C TRP A 125 21.01 12.64 10.96
N LEU A 126 20.83 11.41 10.47
CA LEU A 126 20.60 11.15 9.05
C LEU A 126 19.27 11.73 8.57
N LEU A 127 18.20 11.55 9.34
CA LEU A 127 16.88 12.11 9.04
C LEU A 127 16.92 13.64 8.96
N GLU A 128 17.63 14.28 9.89
CA GLU A 128 17.80 15.74 9.91
C GLU A 128 18.60 16.22 8.68
N ARG A 129 19.74 15.58 8.39
CA ARG A 129 20.62 15.97 7.27
C ARG A 129 19.97 15.75 5.89
N LEU A 130 19.14 14.74 5.75
CA LEU A 130 18.36 14.51 4.54
C LEU A 130 17.09 15.38 4.46
N GLY A 131 16.68 16.01 5.57
CA GLY A 131 15.43 16.77 5.62
C GLY A 131 14.18 15.91 5.52
N VAL A 132 14.25 14.63 5.95
CA VAL A 132 13.12 13.69 5.91
C VAL A 132 12.02 14.17 6.84
N GLY A 133 10.76 14.08 6.37
CA GLY A 133 9.58 14.46 7.14
C GLY A 133 9.24 15.95 7.11
N ASN A 134 10.00 16.80 6.39
CA ASN A 134 9.74 18.23 6.28
C ASN A 134 9.60 18.66 4.81
N PRO A 135 8.76 19.67 4.49
CA PRO A 135 7.74 20.30 5.35
C PRO A 135 6.48 19.43 5.51
N PHE A 136 5.56 19.83 6.37
CA PHE A 136 4.28 19.14 6.65
C PHE A 136 4.45 17.72 7.19
N PRO A 137 5.00 17.55 8.41
CA PRO A 137 5.31 16.25 8.99
C PRO A 137 4.04 15.42 9.27
N ILE A 138 4.08 14.16 8.88
CA ILE A 138 3.07 13.15 9.18
C ILE A 138 3.78 12.04 9.97
N LEU A 139 3.40 11.88 11.24
CA LEU A 139 4.01 10.89 12.12
C LEU A 139 3.71 9.46 11.64
N MET A 140 4.78 8.70 11.39
CA MET A 140 4.68 7.29 11.04
C MET A 140 5.14 6.34 12.16
N GLY A 141 6.04 6.80 13.04
CA GLY A 141 6.55 5.98 14.12
C GLY A 141 7.98 6.30 14.50
N GLU A 142 8.80 5.28 14.65
CA GLU A 142 10.21 5.40 15.00
C GLU A 142 11.09 4.50 14.12
N THR A 143 12.34 4.88 13.91
CA THR A 143 13.32 4.03 13.24
C THR A 143 13.69 2.85 14.14
N VAL A 144 13.97 1.68 13.54
CA VAL A 144 14.29 0.46 14.30
C VAL A 144 15.66 0.59 14.95
N TYR A 145 16.64 1.12 14.23
CA TYR A 145 18.05 1.14 14.62
C TYR A 145 18.49 2.36 15.43
N GLY A 146 17.67 3.30 15.67
CA GLY A 146 18.06 4.48 16.45
C GLY A 146 16.93 5.04 17.29
N LYS A 147 15.74 4.43 17.21
CA LYS A 147 14.51 4.89 17.88
C LYS A 147 14.23 6.38 17.68
N ALA A 148 14.66 6.90 16.52
CA ALA A 148 14.40 8.27 16.14
C ALA A 148 12.96 8.41 15.66
N ILE A 149 12.29 9.49 16.03
CA ILE A 149 10.94 9.80 15.53
C ILE A 149 11.00 9.91 14.01
N PHE A 150 10.16 9.13 13.34
CA PHE A 150 10.09 9.10 11.89
C PHE A 150 8.79 9.71 11.39
N ASN A 151 8.94 10.76 10.60
CA ASN A 151 7.85 11.41 9.89
C ASN A 151 8.05 11.25 8.38
N VAL A 152 6.95 11.20 7.62
CA VAL A 152 6.99 11.46 6.18
C VAL A 152 6.48 12.87 5.92
N SER A 153 6.99 13.50 4.86
CA SER A 153 6.52 14.83 4.46
C SER A 153 5.27 14.72 3.59
N GLY A 154 4.21 15.43 3.95
CA GLY A 154 3.03 15.57 3.10
C GLY A 154 3.37 16.19 1.74
N PHE A 155 4.38 17.09 1.69
CA PHE A 155 4.90 17.65 0.45
C PHE A 155 5.56 16.58 -0.42
N ASP A 156 6.44 15.73 0.15
CA ASP A 156 7.13 14.69 -0.62
C ASP A 156 6.16 13.60 -1.11
N LEU A 157 5.12 13.29 -0.34
CA LEU A 157 4.06 12.38 -0.79
C LEU A 157 3.28 12.97 -1.99
N GLN A 158 3.09 14.28 -2.00
CA GLN A 158 2.46 14.99 -3.11
C GLN A 158 3.38 15.05 -4.34
N GLU A 159 4.63 15.46 -4.18
CA GLU A 159 5.61 15.53 -5.28
C GLU A 159 5.83 14.16 -5.92
N GLY A 160 5.83 13.09 -5.12
CA GLY A 160 5.93 11.73 -5.59
C GLY A 160 4.76 11.29 -6.48
N GLY A 161 3.54 11.68 -6.16
CA GLY A 161 2.34 11.32 -6.93
C GLY A 161 1.83 9.91 -6.64
N THR A 162 2.68 8.89 -6.71
CA THR A 162 2.29 7.47 -6.55
C THR A 162 3.02 6.82 -5.39
N THR A 163 2.25 6.26 -4.46
CA THR A 163 2.76 5.53 -3.28
C THR A 163 2.18 4.12 -3.25
N ILE A 164 3.04 3.11 -3.11
CA ILE A 164 2.63 1.72 -2.89
C ILE A 164 2.90 1.33 -1.44
N ILE A 165 1.92 0.69 -0.80
CA ILE A 165 2.01 0.10 0.53
C ILE A 165 1.72 -1.39 0.40
N THR A 166 2.76 -2.23 0.52
CA THR A 166 2.63 -3.66 0.25
C THR A 166 3.24 -4.54 1.32
N GLY A 167 2.77 -5.79 1.42
CA GLY A 167 3.22 -6.80 2.38
C GLY A 167 2.12 -7.84 2.65
N LYS A 168 2.45 -8.94 3.31
CA LYS A 168 1.49 -10.00 3.63
C LYS A 168 0.37 -9.52 4.55
N LYS A 169 -0.71 -10.29 4.65
CA LYS A 169 -1.85 -10.00 5.54
C LYS A 169 -1.40 -9.91 7.00
N GLY A 170 -1.87 -8.89 7.71
CA GLY A 170 -1.59 -8.71 9.15
C GLY A 170 -0.25 -8.04 9.48
N THR A 171 0.53 -7.60 8.49
CA THR A 171 1.83 -6.94 8.71
C THR A 171 1.73 -5.46 9.10
N GLY A 172 0.59 -4.79 8.85
CA GLY A 172 0.39 -3.39 9.22
C GLY A 172 0.17 -2.43 8.05
N LYS A 173 -0.06 -2.91 6.81
CA LYS A 173 -0.31 -2.06 5.63
C LYS A 173 -1.42 -1.04 5.83
N SER A 174 -2.65 -1.53 6.10
CA SER A 174 -3.81 -0.64 6.30
C SER A 174 -3.62 0.28 7.50
N HIS A 175 -2.82 -0.14 8.49
CA HIS A 175 -2.44 0.71 9.61
C HIS A 175 -1.59 1.91 9.15
N ALA A 176 -0.53 1.66 8.35
CA ALA A 176 0.30 2.71 7.79
C ALA A 176 -0.51 3.65 6.86
N ALA A 177 -1.38 3.09 6.01
CA ALA A 177 -2.26 3.87 5.15
C ALA A 177 -3.19 4.80 5.96
N LYS A 178 -3.77 4.32 7.06
CA LYS A 178 -4.60 5.12 7.98
C LYS A 178 -3.80 6.23 8.65
N MET A 179 -2.55 5.99 9.04
CA MET A 179 -1.68 7.02 9.62
C MET A 179 -1.42 8.14 8.62
N ILE A 180 -1.09 7.80 7.38
CA ILE A 180 -0.89 8.78 6.30
C ILE A 180 -2.19 9.55 6.05
N LEU A 181 -3.32 8.87 5.93
CA LEU A 181 -4.64 9.49 5.72
C LEU A 181 -4.98 10.50 6.81
N LEU A 182 -4.82 10.12 8.09
CA LEU A 182 -5.09 11.00 9.22
C LEU A 182 -4.17 12.22 9.22
N GLY A 183 -2.87 12.03 8.96
CA GLY A 183 -1.92 13.13 8.88
C GLY A 183 -2.22 14.09 7.72
N LEU A 184 -2.62 13.57 6.56
CA LEU A 184 -3.07 14.42 5.44
C LEU A 184 -4.33 15.23 5.80
N ILE A 185 -5.30 14.61 6.47
CA ILE A 185 -6.53 15.29 6.93
C ILE A 185 -6.20 16.37 7.98
N GLU A 186 -5.24 16.15 8.87
CA GLU A 186 -4.76 17.14 9.83
C GLU A 186 -4.21 18.40 9.14
N HIS A 187 -3.55 18.21 8.01
CA HIS A 187 -3.09 19.30 7.14
C HIS A 187 -4.19 19.89 6.23
N GLY A 188 -5.46 19.47 6.40
CA GLY A 188 -6.59 19.97 5.64
C GLY A 188 -6.80 19.34 4.26
N ALA A 189 -6.12 18.24 3.96
CA ALA A 189 -6.25 17.55 2.69
C ALA A 189 -7.63 16.89 2.50
N ARG A 190 -8.07 16.79 1.24
CA ARG A 190 -9.27 16.05 0.84
C ARG A 190 -8.85 14.70 0.30
N CYS A 191 -9.48 13.65 0.82
CA CYS A 191 -9.14 12.29 0.48
C CYS A 191 -10.36 11.52 -0.04
N ILE A 192 -10.09 10.54 -0.89
CA ILE A 192 -11.05 9.52 -1.33
C ILE A 192 -10.47 8.18 -0.93
N VAL A 193 -11.27 7.31 -0.31
CA VAL A 193 -10.85 5.97 0.12
C VAL A 193 -11.81 4.94 -0.47
N PHE A 194 -11.27 3.98 -1.21
CA PHE A 194 -11.98 2.78 -1.61
C PHE A 194 -11.71 1.68 -0.59
N ASP A 195 -12.65 1.47 0.33
CA ASP A 195 -12.51 0.61 1.50
C ASP A 195 -13.22 -0.73 1.29
N VAL A 196 -12.47 -1.77 1.01
CA VAL A 196 -13.02 -3.11 0.74
C VAL A 196 -13.34 -3.88 2.02
N ASN A 197 -12.69 -3.53 3.14
CA ASN A 197 -12.78 -4.27 4.39
C ASN A 197 -13.61 -3.57 5.48
N ASP A 198 -14.08 -2.32 5.24
CA ASP A 198 -14.71 -1.44 6.22
C ASP A 198 -13.78 -1.11 7.39
N GLU A 199 -12.55 -0.72 7.04
CA GLU A 199 -11.51 -0.43 8.03
C GLU A 199 -11.36 1.07 8.32
N TYR A 200 -11.92 1.96 7.51
CA TYR A 200 -11.69 3.41 7.57
C TYR A 200 -12.83 4.19 8.22
N SER A 201 -14.04 3.65 8.25
CA SER A 201 -15.21 4.36 8.79
C SER A 201 -15.11 4.67 10.29
N GLY A 202 -14.32 3.90 11.04
CA GLY A 202 -14.08 4.13 12.49
C GLY A 202 -13.09 5.25 12.81
N LEU A 203 -12.46 5.90 11.81
CA LEU A 203 -11.46 6.94 12.05
C LEU A 203 -12.02 8.30 12.49
N GLU A 204 -13.34 8.49 12.50
CA GLU A 204 -13.95 9.74 13.00
C GLU A 204 -13.55 10.07 14.44
N GLN A 205 -13.41 9.05 15.30
CA GLN A 205 -12.99 9.27 16.68
C GLN A 205 -11.56 9.81 16.74
N ALA A 206 -10.67 9.28 15.90
CA ALA A 206 -9.30 9.76 15.79
C ALA A 206 -9.21 11.24 15.44
N LEU A 207 -10.08 11.72 14.53
CA LEU A 207 -10.12 13.12 14.13
C LEU A 207 -10.63 14.03 15.25
N LYS A 208 -11.63 13.57 16.04
CA LYS A 208 -12.14 14.32 17.18
C LYS A 208 -11.07 14.52 18.24
N ASP A 209 -10.31 13.47 18.55
CA ASP A 209 -9.25 13.55 19.57
C ASP A 209 -8.08 14.43 19.13
N LYS A 210 -7.82 14.51 17.83
CA LYS A 210 -6.81 15.41 17.25
C LYS A 210 -7.29 16.85 17.07
N LYS A 211 -8.53 17.16 17.48
CA LYS A 211 -9.14 18.51 17.39
C LYS A 211 -9.10 19.09 15.97
N THR A 212 -9.17 18.25 14.95
CA THR A 212 -9.27 18.69 13.55
C THR A 212 -10.72 18.88 13.15
N ASP A 213 -11.00 19.86 12.29
CA ASP A 213 -12.31 20.09 11.67
C ASP A 213 -12.61 19.12 10.51
N GLY A 214 -11.68 18.22 10.20
CA GLY A 214 -11.81 17.23 9.14
C GLY A 214 -12.95 16.23 9.40
N LYS A 215 -13.55 15.72 8.32
CA LYS A 215 -14.71 14.81 8.39
C LYS A 215 -14.45 13.52 7.66
N ILE A 216 -14.98 12.42 8.18
CA ILE A 216 -15.12 11.15 7.46
C ILE A 216 -16.58 11.03 7.01
N VAL A 217 -16.79 10.92 5.70
CA VAL A 217 -18.13 10.70 5.11
C VAL A 217 -18.15 9.29 4.56
N LYS A 218 -18.87 8.38 5.22
CA LYS A 218 -19.05 7.01 4.78
C LYS A 218 -20.15 6.94 3.72
N LEU A 219 -19.81 6.39 2.56
CA LEU A 219 -20.72 6.18 1.43
C LEU A 219 -20.82 4.68 1.13
N GLU A 220 -22.02 4.15 1.19
CA GLU A 220 -22.30 2.72 0.97
C GLU A 220 -23.32 2.53 -0.15
N ALA A 221 -22.92 1.77 -1.18
CA ALA A 221 -23.76 1.48 -2.34
C ALA A 221 -25.06 0.79 -1.95
N GLY A 222 -26.19 1.39 -2.37
CA GLY A 222 -27.54 0.92 -2.09
C GLY A 222 -28.12 1.37 -0.75
N VAL A 223 -27.34 2.04 0.09
CA VAL A 223 -27.78 2.65 1.36
C VAL A 223 -27.86 4.16 1.19
N ASN A 224 -26.75 4.85 1.25
CA ASN A 224 -26.64 6.30 1.11
C ASN A 224 -25.84 6.75 -0.14
N LEU A 225 -25.32 5.81 -0.92
CA LEU A 225 -24.72 6.04 -2.23
C LEU A 225 -25.66 5.48 -3.30
N LYS A 226 -26.37 6.37 -3.99
CA LYS A 226 -27.30 6.04 -5.05
C LYS A 226 -27.03 6.94 -6.27
N PHE A 227 -26.90 6.35 -7.43
CA PHE A 227 -26.61 7.06 -8.65
C PHE A 227 -27.82 7.12 -9.59
N LEU A 228 -27.99 8.24 -10.27
CA LEU A 228 -28.74 8.27 -11.52
C LEU A 228 -27.96 7.51 -12.59
N LEU A 229 -28.64 6.75 -13.42
CA LEU A 229 -27.97 6.03 -14.50
C LEU A 229 -27.29 6.99 -15.48
N THR A 230 -27.92 8.13 -15.77
CA THR A 230 -27.38 9.23 -16.58
C THR A 230 -26.13 9.87 -15.95
N TYR A 231 -26.04 9.90 -14.62
CA TYR A 231 -24.84 10.40 -13.93
C TYR A 231 -23.66 9.46 -14.13
N ILE A 232 -23.87 8.14 -14.06
CA ILE A 232 -22.82 7.14 -14.35
C ILE A 232 -22.33 7.31 -15.79
N GLY A 233 -23.27 7.45 -16.74
CA GLY A 233 -22.99 7.57 -18.16
C GLY A 233 -22.89 6.22 -18.87
N ILE A 234 -23.14 6.26 -20.18
CA ILE A 234 -23.18 5.05 -21.01
C ILE A 234 -21.84 4.35 -21.10
N ASP A 235 -20.73 5.09 -21.08
CA ASP A 235 -19.38 4.53 -21.26
C ASP A 235 -18.98 3.66 -20.07
N VAL A 236 -19.09 4.17 -18.83
CA VAL A 236 -18.83 3.42 -17.62
C VAL A 236 -19.78 2.22 -17.50
N PHE A 237 -21.07 2.46 -17.77
CA PHE A 237 -22.08 1.41 -17.67
C PHE A 237 -21.84 0.26 -18.67
N SER A 238 -21.59 0.59 -19.95
CA SER A 238 -21.25 -0.38 -20.99
C SER A 238 -19.99 -1.17 -20.68
N LYS A 239 -18.97 -0.48 -20.19
CA LYS A 239 -17.70 -1.11 -19.83
C LYS A 239 -17.88 -2.16 -18.73
N VAL A 240 -18.59 -1.83 -17.66
CA VAL A 240 -18.82 -2.79 -16.57
C VAL A 240 -19.65 -3.98 -17.02
N LEU A 241 -20.70 -3.75 -17.82
CA LEU A 241 -21.48 -4.85 -18.41
C LEU A 241 -20.62 -5.78 -19.24
N ARG A 242 -19.67 -5.25 -20.03
CA ARG A 242 -18.74 -6.03 -20.86
C ARG A 242 -17.73 -6.77 -20.00
N THR A 243 -16.97 -6.07 -19.17
CA THR A 243 -15.79 -6.62 -18.47
C THR A 243 -16.14 -7.45 -17.25
N GLN A 244 -17.16 -7.06 -16.49
CA GLN A 244 -17.52 -7.70 -15.23
C GLN A 244 -18.69 -8.68 -15.34
N MET A 245 -19.59 -8.42 -16.28
CA MET A 245 -20.79 -9.22 -16.43
C MET A 245 -20.79 -10.06 -17.73
N GLY A 246 -19.73 -9.99 -18.53
CA GLY A 246 -19.56 -10.79 -19.74
C GLY A 246 -20.62 -10.49 -20.81
N ALA A 247 -21.04 -9.23 -20.96
CA ALA A 247 -21.94 -8.85 -22.03
C ALA A 247 -21.19 -8.87 -23.37
N ALA A 248 -21.78 -9.52 -24.38
CA ALA A 248 -21.21 -9.59 -25.72
C ALA A 248 -21.23 -8.21 -26.42
N ASP A 249 -20.25 -7.94 -27.27
CA ASP A 249 -20.15 -6.67 -28.00
C ASP A 249 -21.43 -6.30 -28.77
N PRO A 250 -22.11 -7.19 -29.50
CA PRO A 250 -23.37 -6.86 -30.15
C PRO A 250 -24.43 -6.34 -29.18
N SER A 251 -24.51 -6.89 -27.95
CA SER A 251 -25.44 -6.41 -26.92
C SER A 251 -25.08 -5.01 -26.43
N ILE A 252 -23.78 -4.71 -26.35
CA ILE A 252 -23.30 -3.39 -25.93
C ILE A 252 -23.63 -2.34 -27.00
N PHE A 253 -23.49 -2.66 -28.30
CA PHE A 253 -23.89 -1.78 -29.38
C PHE A 253 -25.41 -1.48 -29.36
N ASP A 254 -26.24 -2.50 -29.14
CA ASP A 254 -27.70 -2.32 -29.02
C ASP A 254 -28.06 -1.47 -27.79
N LEU A 255 -27.35 -1.67 -26.67
CA LEU A 255 -27.52 -0.84 -25.49
C LEU A 255 -27.18 0.62 -25.76
N GLN A 256 -26.03 0.89 -26.40
CA GLN A 256 -25.60 2.26 -26.74
C GLN A 256 -26.56 2.93 -27.70
N ARG A 257 -27.04 2.19 -28.70
CA ARG A 257 -28.07 2.70 -29.65
C ARG A 257 -29.38 2.99 -28.95
N THR A 258 -29.82 2.07 -28.08
CA THR A 258 -31.07 2.25 -27.30
C THR A 258 -30.97 3.46 -26.37
N TRP A 259 -29.83 3.61 -25.72
CA TRP A 259 -29.53 4.78 -24.87
C TRP A 259 -29.62 6.10 -25.69
N GLY A 260 -28.95 6.14 -26.84
CA GLY A 260 -28.99 7.32 -27.73
C GLY A 260 -30.38 7.64 -28.24
N ARG A 261 -31.24 6.62 -28.54
CA ARG A 261 -32.64 6.79 -28.94
C ARG A 261 -33.45 7.38 -27.78
N LEU A 262 -33.40 6.79 -26.59
CA LEU A 262 -34.13 7.30 -25.42
C LEU A 262 -33.74 8.75 -25.10
N ALA A 263 -32.44 9.08 -25.23
CA ALA A 263 -31.98 10.45 -25.04
C ALA A 263 -32.55 11.44 -26.07
N LYS A 264 -32.68 11.04 -27.36
CA LYS A 264 -33.28 11.87 -28.41
C LYS A 264 -34.80 12.05 -28.24
N GLU A 265 -35.46 11.02 -27.72
CA GLU A 265 -36.90 11.01 -27.46
C GLU A 265 -37.24 11.67 -26.11
N GLU A 266 -36.27 12.23 -25.41
CA GLU A 266 -36.40 12.85 -24.08
C GLU A 266 -37.01 11.91 -23.01
N VAL A 267 -36.92 10.60 -23.23
CA VAL A 267 -37.37 9.58 -22.27
C VAL A 267 -36.34 9.45 -21.15
N PRO A 268 -36.76 9.48 -19.87
CA PRO A 268 -35.86 9.30 -18.75
C PRO A 268 -35.06 7.98 -18.86
N ILE A 269 -33.73 8.07 -18.86
CA ILE A 269 -32.85 6.91 -18.95
C ILE A 269 -32.70 6.29 -17.57
N THR A 270 -33.42 5.20 -17.35
CA THR A 270 -33.43 4.40 -16.13
C THR A 270 -33.16 2.93 -16.46
N LEU A 271 -32.87 2.09 -15.46
CA LEU A 271 -32.75 0.65 -15.69
C LEU A 271 -34.03 0.06 -16.28
N ASP A 272 -35.21 0.58 -15.86
CA ASP A 272 -36.50 0.10 -16.32
C ASP A 272 -36.83 0.56 -17.76
N SER A 273 -36.51 1.80 -18.11
CA SER A 273 -36.71 2.28 -19.48
C SER A 273 -35.81 1.58 -20.48
N LEU A 274 -34.55 1.31 -20.11
CA LEU A 274 -33.60 0.51 -20.91
C LEU A 274 -34.13 -0.91 -21.15
N VAL A 275 -34.57 -1.59 -20.10
CA VAL A 275 -35.12 -2.95 -20.21
C VAL A 275 -36.37 -2.96 -21.09
N LYS A 276 -37.28 -2.03 -20.88
CA LYS A 276 -38.51 -1.91 -21.74
C LYS A 276 -38.15 -1.66 -23.19
N ALA A 277 -37.17 -0.80 -23.45
CA ALA A 277 -36.75 -0.46 -24.81
C ALA A 277 -35.98 -1.58 -25.53
N LEU A 278 -35.27 -2.44 -24.76
CA LEU A 278 -34.59 -3.64 -25.26
C LEU A 278 -35.54 -4.85 -25.40
N TYR A 279 -36.69 -4.85 -24.70
CA TYR A 279 -37.63 -5.97 -24.63
C TYR A 279 -38.44 -6.22 -25.93
N PRO A 280 -38.83 -5.24 -26.79
CA PRO A 280 -39.48 -5.52 -28.05
C PRO A 280 -38.71 -6.51 -28.92
N SER A 281 -37.39 -6.50 -28.85
CA SER A 281 -36.51 -7.42 -29.58
C SER A 281 -36.62 -8.90 -29.12
N ILE A 282 -37.29 -9.16 -27.98
CA ILE A 282 -37.40 -10.50 -27.37
C ILE A 282 -38.81 -11.09 -27.64
N LYS A 283 -39.85 -10.26 -27.84
CA LYS A 283 -41.26 -10.68 -27.93
C LYS A 283 -41.78 -10.96 -29.33
N SER A 284 -41.05 -10.64 -30.40
CA SER A 284 -41.50 -10.95 -31.75
C SER A 284 -41.43 -12.45 -31.99
N ASP A 285 -42.58 -13.11 -32.08
CA ASP A 285 -42.73 -14.57 -32.37
C ASP A 285 -42.39 -14.95 -33.81
N GLU A 286 -42.15 -13.99 -34.67
CA GLU A 286 -41.72 -14.20 -36.03
C GLU A 286 -40.21 -14.08 -36.16
N ASP A 287 -39.60 -14.96 -36.95
CA ASP A 287 -38.18 -15.03 -37.27
C ASP A 287 -37.63 -13.80 -38.04
N GLU A 288 -38.37 -12.69 -38.07
CA GLU A 288 -37.86 -11.44 -38.58
C GLU A 288 -36.82 -10.87 -37.62
N VAL A 289 -35.57 -11.15 -37.95
CA VAL A 289 -34.42 -10.43 -37.42
C VAL A 289 -34.70 -8.94 -37.64
N ASN A 290 -35.00 -8.19 -36.58
CA ASN A 290 -35.06 -6.75 -36.69
C ASN A 290 -33.75 -6.30 -37.35
N PRO A 291 -33.75 -5.83 -38.62
CA PRO A 291 -32.54 -5.52 -39.37
C PRO A 291 -31.66 -4.49 -38.70
N ASP A 292 -32.23 -3.82 -37.71
CA ASP A 292 -31.53 -2.82 -36.90
C ASP A 292 -30.96 -3.37 -35.60
N SER A 293 -31.11 -4.63 -35.25
CA SER A 293 -30.54 -5.24 -34.03
C SER A 293 -29.24 -5.96 -34.34
N PHE A 294 -28.17 -5.63 -33.62
CA PHE A 294 -26.88 -6.31 -33.71
C PHE A 294 -26.81 -7.58 -32.85
N ALA A 295 -27.73 -7.77 -31.91
CA ALA A 295 -27.76 -8.89 -30.99
C ALA A 295 -28.91 -9.86 -31.31
N SER A 296 -28.63 -11.16 -31.16
CA SER A 296 -29.69 -12.19 -31.21
C SER A 296 -30.65 -12.06 -30.02
N LYS A 297 -31.90 -12.60 -30.15
CA LYS A 297 -32.86 -12.68 -29.04
C LYS A 297 -32.25 -13.23 -27.75
N ALA A 298 -31.40 -14.26 -27.84
CA ALA A 298 -30.70 -14.86 -26.68
C ALA A 298 -29.74 -13.85 -26.03
N THR A 299 -28.98 -13.09 -26.82
CA THR A 299 -28.01 -12.10 -26.37
C THR A 299 -28.70 -10.89 -25.71
N ALA A 300 -29.78 -10.40 -26.30
CA ALA A 300 -30.59 -9.34 -25.72
C ALA A 300 -31.24 -9.78 -24.40
N GLY A 301 -31.76 -11.00 -24.32
CA GLY A 301 -32.31 -11.56 -23.10
C GLY A 301 -31.26 -11.73 -22.01
N ALA A 302 -30.03 -12.09 -22.38
CA ALA A 302 -28.91 -12.19 -21.43
C ALA A 302 -28.52 -10.79 -20.89
N LEU A 303 -28.49 -9.77 -21.75
CA LEU A 303 -28.25 -8.38 -21.34
C LEU A 303 -29.33 -7.88 -20.36
N THR A 304 -30.60 -8.10 -20.69
CA THR A 304 -31.72 -7.74 -19.83
C THR A 304 -31.63 -8.37 -18.43
N ARG A 305 -31.28 -9.67 -18.33
CA ARG A 305 -31.06 -10.34 -17.03
C ARG A 305 -29.94 -9.69 -16.23
N ARG A 306 -28.86 -9.25 -16.89
CA ARG A 306 -27.73 -8.54 -16.23
C ARG A 306 -28.19 -7.19 -15.67
N ILE A 307 -28.93 -6.42 -16.44
CA ILE A 307 -29.49 -5.12 -16.01
C ILE A 307 -30.44 -5.31 -14.81
N TYR A 308 -31.32 -6.33 -14.86
CA TYR A 308 -32.17 -6.67 -13.70
C TYR A 308 -31.36 -7.08 -12.46
N GLY A 309 -30.24 -7.78 -12.66
CA GLY A 309 -29.33 -8.13 -11.57
C GLY A 309 -28.76 -6.89 -10.86
N LEU A 310 -28.49 -5.81 -11.61
CA LEU A 310 -28.04 -4.54 -11.04
C LEU A 310 -29.14 -3.81 -10.26
N LYS A 311 -30.41 -3.93 -10.65
CA LYS A 311 -31.53 -3.32 -9.91
C LYS A 311 -31.62 -3.82 -8.47
N ARG A 312 -31.28 -5.10 -8.21
CA ARG A 312 -31.25 -5.69 -6.86
C ARG A 312 -30.21 -5.06 -5.93
N THR A 313 -29.21 -4.37 -6.48
CA THR A 313 -28.17 -3.71 -5.69
C THR A 313 -28.66 -2.46 -4.96
N LYS A 314 -29.84 -1.94 -5.34
CA LYS A 314 -30.43 -0.68 -4.83
C LYS A 314 -29.51 0.55 -4.99
N MET A 315 -28.44 0.43 -5.79
CA MET A 315 -27.46 1.50 -6.02
C MET A 315 -27.95 2.54 -7.03
N PHE A 316 -28.99 2.21 -7.81
CA PHE A 316 -29.57 3.11 -8.80
C PHE A 316 -30.86 3.75 -8.27
N THR A 317 -31.06 5.00 -8.61
CA THR A 317 -32.30 5.74 -8.31
C THR A 317 -32.78 6.49 -9.55
N ASP A 318 -34.08 6.60 -9.70
CA ASP A 318 -34.70 7.40 -10.77
C ASP A 318 -35.07 8.80 -10.25
N ARG A 319 -34.85 9.07 -8.95
CA ARG A 319 -35.18 10.33 -8.29
C ARG A 319 -33.90 11.18 -8.12
N PRO A 320 -33.83 12.37 -8.77
CA PRO A 320 -32.69 13.27 -8.66
C PRO A 320 -32.44 13.77 -7.23
N ASP A 321 -33.51 13.94 -6.44
CA ASP A 321 -33.41 14.37 -5.03
C ASP A 321 -32.75 13.33 -4.10
N GLN A 322 -32.76 12.06 -4.49
CA GLN A 322 -32.13 10.96 -3.77
C GLN A 322 -30.75 10.56 -4.33
N ALA A 323 -30.36 11.19 -5.44
CA ALA A 323 -29.12 10.85 -6.10
C ALA A 323 -27.91 11.48 -5.39
N THR A 324 -26.85 10.69 -5.27
CA THR A 324 -25.56 11.14 -4.77
C THR A 324 -24.68 11.57 -5.94
N THR A 325 -24.08 12.75 -5.86
CA THR A 325 -23.05 13.20 -6.79
C THR A 325 -21.73 13.38 -6.04
N ILE A 326 -20.64 13.00 -6.69
CA ILE A 326 -19.29 13.09 -6.08
C ILE A 326 -18.94 14.54 -5.75
N GLU A 327 -19.35 15.45 -6.62
CA GLU A 327 -19.14 16.89 -6.48
C GLU A 327 -19.84 17.44 -5.21
N SER A 328 -21.07 16.97 -4.92
CA SER A 328 -21.80 17.38 -3.71
C SER A 328 -21.16 16.83 -2.44
N GLU A 329 -20.68 15.58 -2.48
CA GLU A 329 -20.02 14.95 -1.34
C GLU A 329 -18.66 15.61 -1.04
N LEU A 330 -17.85 15.88 -2.06
CA LEU A 330 -16.58 16.59 -1.91
C LEU A 330 -16.74 18.01 -1.32
N LYS A 331 -17.87 18.69 -1.61
CA LYS A 331 -18.17 19.98 -0.99
C LYS A 331 -18.35 19.92 0.53
N LYS A 332 -18.69 18.75 1.08
CA LYS A 332 -18.80 18.55 2.54
C LYS A 332 -17.43 18.55 3.23
N LEU A 333 -16.34 18.34 2.48
CA LEU A 333 -14.96 18.29 2.99
C LEU A 333 -14.25 19.67 2.90
N LYS A 334 -14.92 20.76 3.15
CA LYS A 334 -14.35 22.14 3.01
C LYS A 334 -13.10 22.38 3.83
N LYS A 335 -13.00 21.76 5.01
CA LYS A 335 -11.89 21.89 5.97
C LYS A 335 -10.97 20.66 6.00
N GLY A 336 -10.99 19.84 4.94
CA GLY A 336 -10.31 18.55 4.89
C GLY A 336 -11.23 17.38 5.29
N GLY A 337 -10.75 16.17 5.03
CA GLY A 337 -11.47 14.94 5.36
C GLY A 337 -11.41 13.87 4.29
N ALA A 338 -12.19 12.81 4.45
CA ALA A 338 -12.25 11.71 3.49
C ALA A 338 -13.66 11.31 3.13
N LEU A 339 -13.90 11.05 1.83
CA LEU A 339 -15.02 10.25 1.36
C LEU A 339 -14.60 8.79 1.38
N VAL A 340 -15.22 7.99 2.22
CA VAL A 340 -14.94 6.55 2.35
C VAL A 340 -16.04 5.76 1.63
N PHE A 341 -15.71 5.20 0.48
CA PHE A 341 -16.58 4.30 -0.27
C PHE A 341 -16.48 2.89 0.29
N ASN A 342 -17.44 2.50 1.12
CA ASN A 342 -17.49 1.17 1.71
C ASN A 342 -17.92 0.13 0.67
N LEU A 343 -16.97 -0.70 0.27
CA LEU A 343 -17.13 -1.76 -0.72
C LEU A 343 -17.19 -3.16 -0.11
N LYS A 344 -17.23 -3.25 1.23
CA LYS A 344 -17.27 -4.53 1.96
C LYS A 344 -18.49 -5.36 1.57
N GLY A 345 -18.24 -6.62 1.23
CA GLY A 345 -19.30 -7.55 0.83
C GLY A 345 -20.01 -7.23 -0.49
N LYS A 346 -19.57 -6.18 -1.20
CA LYS A 346 -20.14 -5.85 -2.51
C LYS A 346 -19.53 -6.76 -3.59
N ARG A 347 -20.35 -7.14 -4.58
CA ARG A 347 -19.93 -7.92 -5.75
C ARG A 347 -18.96 -7.13 -6.62
N ALA A 348 -18.18 -7.81 -7.46
CA ALA A 348 -17.19 -7.18 -8.33
C ALA A 348 -17.79 -6.11 -9.27
N ASP A 349 -18.96 -6.39 -9.86
CA ASP A 349 -19.68 -5.44 -10.72
C ASP A 349 -20.02 -4.14 -9.99
N VAL A 350 -20.53 -4.22 -8.76
CA VAL A 350 -20.87 -3.05 -7.93
C VAL A 350 -19.60 -2.26 -7.58
N ARG A 351 -18.53 -2.94 -7.14
CA ARG A 351 -17.26 -2.29 -6.84
C ARG A 351 -16.74 -1.51 -8.05
N ASN A 352 -16.74 -2.16 -9.23
CA ASN A 352 -16.23 -1.53 -10.44
C ASN A 352 -17.09 -0.35 -10.90
N ILE A 353 -18.44 -0.43 -10.79
CA ILE A 353 -19.29 0.72 -11.08
C ILE A 353 -18.96 1.89 -10.17
N VAL A 354 -18.85 1.66 -8.86
CA VAL A 354 -18.52 2.72 -7.89
C VAL A 354 -17.16 3.33 -8.21
N VAL A 355 -16.12 2.52 -8.30
CA VAL A 355 -14.75 2.99 -8.53
C VAL A 355 -14.64 3.75 -9.86
N SER A 356 -15.12 3.16 -10.98
CA SER A 356 -15.06 3.80 -12.30
C SER A 356 -15.85 5.10 -12.33
N THR A 357 -17.07 5.12 -11.73
CA THR A 357 -17.89 6.34 -11.68
C THR A 357 -17.18 7.45 -10.90
N VAL A 358 -16.65 7.13 -9.70
CA VAL A 358 -15.94 8.10 -8.86
C VAL A 358 -14.76 8.69 -9.61
N LEU A 359 -13.93 7.84 -10.23
CA LEU A 359 -12.72 8.27 -10.92
C LEU A 359 -13.06 9.11 -12.18
N THR A 360 -14.02 8.69 -12.99
CA THR A 360 -14.45 9.46 -14.18
C THR A 360 -15.05 10.83 -13.78
N LYS A 361 -15.86 10.88 -12.70
CA LYS A 361 -16.43 12.16 -12.25
C LYS A 361 -15.37 13.06 -11.62
N LEU A 362 -14.39 12.49 -10.95
CA LEU A 362 -13.26 13.23 -10.42
C LEU A 362 -12.41 13.82 -11.54
N GLU A 363 -12.08 13.04 -12.56
CA GLU A 363 -11.37 13.50 -13.76
C GLU A 363 -12.11 14.68 -14.40
N ASN A 364 -13.39 14.54 -14.71
CA ASN A 364 -14.22 15.61 -15.30
C ASN A 364 -14.25 16.88 -14.42
N LEU A 365 -14.37 16.72 -13.09
CA LEU A 365 -14.37 17.84 -12.15
C LEU A 365 -13.05 18.61 -12.17
N LEU A 366 -11.93 17.90 -12.18
CA LEU A 366 -10.58 18.48 -12.13
C LEU A 366 -10.18 19.10 -13.48
N GLU A 367 -10.57 18.50 -14.60
CA GLU A 367 -10.38 19.07 -15.95
C GLU A 367 -11.20 20.36 -16.12
N ALA A 368 -12.46 20.38 -15.68
CA ALA A 368 -13.31 21.55 -15.76
C ALA A 368 -12.89 22.69 -14.82
N ASN A 369 -12.16 22.40 -13.75
CA ASN A 369 -11.78 23.38 -12.74
C ASN A 369 -10.33 23.19 -12.26
N THR A 370 -9.40 23.79 -12.95
CA THR A 370 -7.95 23.74 -12.65
C THR A 370 -7.58 24.36 -11.29
N LYS A 371 -8.48 25.10 -10.66
CA LYS A 371 -8.29 25.68 -9.31
C LYS A 371 -8.87 24.78 -8.20
N TYR A 372 -9.44 23.64 -8.55
CA TYR A 372 -9.92 22.71 -7.54
C TYR A 372 -8.75 22.18 -6.70
N PRO A 373 -8.90 22.11 -5.36
CA PRO A 373 -7.81 21.62 -4.52
C PRO A 373 -7.43 20.18 -4.87
N PRO A 374 -6.13 19.84 -4.77
CA PRO A 374 -5.66 18.47 -4.95
C PRO A 374 -6.39 17.45 -4.09
N ILE A 375 -6.46 16.21 -4.57
CA ILE A 375 -7.17 15.11 -3.90
C ILE A 375 -6.24 13.90 -3.78
N PHE A 376 -6.22 13.30 -2.59
CA PHE A 376 -5.47 12.08 -2.29
C PHE A 376 -6.40 10.87 -2.37
N ILE A 377 -6.03 9.84 -3.13
CA ILE A 377 -6.85 8.65 -3.39
C ILE A 377 -6.19 7.43 -2.76
N PHE A 378 -6.90 6.76 -1.86
CA PHE A 378 -6.47 5.52 -1.23
C PHE A 378 -7.24 4.34 -1.81
N ALA A 379 -6.52 3.42 -2.42
CA ALA A 379 -7.03 2.21 -3.05
C ALA A 379 -6.68 0.99 -2.19
N GLU A 380 -7.56 0.63 -1.22
CA GLU A 380 -7.40 -0.57 -0.40
C GLU A 380 -7.69 -1.84 -1.21
N GLU A 381 -6.85 -2.86 -1.01
CA GLU A 381 -6.88 -4.11 -1.77
C GLU A 381 -6.99 -3.85 -3.28
N ALA A 382 -6.15 -2.95 -3.76
CA ALA A 382 -6.19 -2.39 -5.11
C ALA A 382 -6.26 -3.47 -6.21
N HIS A 383 -5.64 -4.63 -5.97
CA HIS A 383 -5.64 -5.78 -6.87
C HIS A 383 -7.05 -6.30 -7.21
N LEU A 384 -8.06 -6.02 -6.38
CA LEU A 384 -9.42 -6.51 -6.60
C LEU A 384 -10.19 -5.75 -7.70
N TYR A 385 -9.70 -4.61 -8.18
CA TYR A 385 -10.42 -3.78 -9.13
C TYR A 385 -9.54 -2.99 -10.11
N ILE A 386 -8.23 -2.87 -9.88
CA ILE A 386 -7.33 -2.13 -10.80
C ILE A 386 -7.34 -2.73 -12.20
N GLY A 387 -7.21 -4.03 -12.35
CA GLY A 387 -7.15 -4.71 -13.67
C GLY A 387 -8.43 -4.62 -14.50
N SER A 388 -9.53 -4.16 -13.92
CA SER A 388 -10.85 -4.08 -14.57
C SER A 388 -11.34 -2.66 -14.79
N THR A 389 -10.57 -1.66 -14.42
CA THR A 389 -10.87 -0.23 -14.55
C THR A 389 -9.81 0.46 -15.41
N ASP A 390 -10.08 1.66 -15.92
CA ASP A 390 -9.12 2.43 -16.75
C ASP A 390 -8.01 3.08 -15.89
N TRP A 391 -7.47 2.34 -14.93
CA TRP A 391 -6.43 2.87 -14.06
C TRP A 391 -5.18 3.30 -14.82
N ASP A 392 -4.86 2.66 -15.96
CA ASP A 392 -3.68 3.03 -16.77
C ASP A 392 -3.76 4.47 -17.25
N ASN A 393 -4.95 4.92 -17.71
CA ASN A 393 -5.19 6.32 -18.07
C ASN A 393 -5.14 7.23 -16.84
N ILE A 394 -5.65 6.75 -15.71
CA ILE A 394 -5.75 7.51 -14.47
C ILE A 394 -4.35 7.71 -13.87
N ILE A 395 -3.52 6.68 -13.83
CA ILE A 395 -2.15 6.74 -13.30
C ILE A 395 -1.34 7.82 -14.03
N THR A 396 -1.45 7.88 -15.36
CA THR A 396 -0.66 8.81 -16.17
C THR A 396 -1.22 10.23 -16.21
N ARG A 397 -2.54 10.38 -16.29
CA ARG A 397 -3.20 11.68 -16.52
C ARG A 397 -3.57 12.41 -15.23
N MET A 398 -4.00 11.69 -14.20
CA MET A 398 -4.57 12.32 -13.01
C MET A 398 -3.53 13.04 -12.13
N ARG A 399 -2.24 12.68 -12.21
CA ARG A 399 -1.18 13.45 -11.53
C ARG A 399 -1.17 14.92 -12.01
N HIS A 400 -1.30 15.14 -13.31
CA HIS A 400 -1.37 16.49 -13.89
C HIS A 400 -2.62 17.25 -13.47
N LEU A 401 -3.67 16.52 -13.10
CA LEU A 401 -4.92 17.07 -12.59
C LEU A 401 -4.92 17.32 -11.07
N GLY A 402 -3.81 17.01 -10.39
CA GLY A 402 -3.67 17.20 -8.94
C GLY A 402 -4.26 16.06 -8.11
N THR A 403 -4.18 14.82 -8.59
CA THR A 403 -4.50 13.64 -7.78
C THR A 403 -3.26 12.84 -7.43
N TYR A 404 -3.20 12.38 -6.17
CA TYR A 404 -2.10 11.63 -5.61
C TYR A 404 -2.60 10.31 -5.06
N GLN A 405 -1.93 9.21 -5.40
CA GLN A 405 -2.51 7.88 -5.31
C GLN A 405 -1.73 6.98 -4.35
N PHE A 406 -2.46 6.29 -3.48
CA PHE A 406 -1.94 5.33 -2.52
C PHE A 406 -2.57 3.96 -2.80
N TYR A 407 -1.75 3.00 -3.19
CA TYR A 407 -2.18 1.64 -3.50
C TYR A 407 -1.78 0.70 -2.38
N VAL A 408 -2.77 0.14 -1.70
CA VAL A 408 -2.56 -0.82 -0.62
C VAL A 408 -2.90 -2.21 -1.13
N THR A 409 -1.92 -3.13 -1.09
CA THR A 409 -2.11 -4.49 -1.62
C THR A 409 -1.28 -5.52 -0.87
N ASN A 410 -1.76 -6.75 -0.79
CA ASN A 410 -1.01 -7.90 -0.30
C ASN A 410 -0.36 -8.69 -1.44
N THR A 411 -0.69 -8.37 -2.70
CA THR A 411 -0.22 -9.09 -3.90
C THR A 411 0.31 -8.07 -4.92
N PRO A 412 1.55 -7.61 -4.78
CA PRO A 412 2.11 -6.58 -5.66
C PRO A 412 2.16 -7.04 -7.13
N THR A 413 2.36 -8.33 -7.39
CA THR A 413 2.35 -8.94 -8.74
C THR A 413 1.01 -8.80 -9.48
N SER A 414 -0.07 -8.46 -8.79
CA SER A 414 -1.38 -8.18 -9.40
C SER A 414 -1.56 -6.71 -9.82
N LEU A 415 -0.62 -5.84 -9.49
CA LEU A 415 -0.61 -4.46 -9.96
C LEU A 415 0.00 -4.39 -11.36
N PRO A 416 -0.46 -3.47 -12.24
CA PRO A 416 0.17 -3.26 -13.54
C PRO A 416 1.65 -2.90 -13.42
N GLU A 417 2.49 -3.45 -14.30
CA GLU A 417 3.94 -3.16 -14.31
C GLU A 417 4.21 -1.66 -14.47
N MET A 418 3.40 -0.97 -15.26
CA MET A 418 3.50 0.48 -15.43
C MET A 418 3.36 1.23 -14.10
N LEU A 419 2.46 0.79 -13.22
CA LEU A 419 2.30 1.37 -11.89
C LEU A 419 3.56 1.18 -11.03
N ILE A 420 4.15 -0.02 -11.07
CA ILE A 420 5.40 -0.31 -10.34
C ILE A 420 6.52 0.62 -10.79
N ARG A 421 6.67 0.82 -12.11
CA ARG A 421 7.71 1.69 -12.68
C ARG A 421 7.49 3.18 -12.38
N GLN A 422 6.26 3.61 -12.16
CA GLN A 422 5.89 4.99 -11.84
C GLN A 422 5.73 5.24 -10.34
N THR A 423 6.12 4.28 -9.52
CA THR A 423 6.06 4.42 -8.07
C THR A 423 7.17 5.33 -7.58
N ASP A 424 6.80 6.35 -6.82
CA ASP A 424 7.71 7.33 -6.24
C ASP A 424 8.05 7.02 -4.79
N ASN A 425 7.09 6.41 -4.06
CA ASN A 425 7.27 6.02 -2.66
C ASN A 425 6.81 4.57 -2.45
N LEU A 426 7.58 3.83 -1.69
CA LEU A 426 7.27 2.45 -1.33
C LEU A 426 7.37 2.25 0.18
N PHE A 427 6.28 1.72 0.77
CA PHE A 427 6.23 1.19 2.13
C PHE A 427 6.16 -0.32 2.03
N LEU A 428 7.29 -0.98 2.26
CA LEU A 428 7.44 -2.41 2.08
C LEU A 428 7.46 -3.13 3.43
N PHE A 429 6.38 -3.83 3.73
CA PHE A 429 6.30 -4.79 4.83
C PHE A 429 6.76 -6.17 4.35
N ASN A 430 6.91 -7.11 5.28
CA ASN A 430 7.27 -8.49 4.94
C ASN A 430 6.28 -9.09 3.92
N LEU A 431 6.81 -9.64 2.81
CA LEU A 431 6.08 -10.39 1.78
C LEU A 431 6.30 -11.91 1.97
N MET A 432 5.48 -12.73 1.32
CA MET A 432 5.57 -14.19 1.45
C MET A 432 6.49 -14.82 0.40
N ASN A 433 6.44 -14.34 -0.84
CA ASN A 433 7.09 -14.95 -1.99
C ASN A 433 8.28 -14.11 -2.47
N ASP A 434 9.33 -14.80 -2.93
CA ASP A 434 10.52 -14.15 -3.49
C ASP A 434 10.22 -13.41 -4.80
N ASP A 435 9.27 -13.92 -5.59
CA ASP A 435 8.84 -13.28 -6.82
C ASP A 435 8.19 -11.91 -6.56
N ASP A 436 7.45 -11.75 -5.47
CA ASP A 436 6.87 -10.49 -5.07
C ASP A 436 7.96 -9.42 -4.78
N TYR A 437 9.07 -9.82 -4.13
CA TYR A 437 10.22 -8.92 -3.91
C TYR A 437 10.88 -8.52 -5.22
N THR A 438 11.07 -9.48 -6.12
CA THR A 438 11.67 -9.23 -7.43
C THR A 438 10.79 -8.30 -8.27
N TYR A 439 9.46 -8.49 -8.21
CA TYR A 439 8.51 -7.67 -8.94
C TYR A 439 8.45 -6.23 -8.44
N ILE A 440 8.54 -6.01 -7.11
CA ILE A 440 8.44 -4.67 -6.51
C ILE A 440 9.79 -3.92 -6.49
N ALA A 441 10.91 -4.59 -6.73
CA ALA A 441 12.24 -4.00 -6.67
C ALA A 441 12.40 -2.72 -7.52
N PRO A 442 11.86 -2.62 -8.75
CA PRO A 442 11.92 -1.38 -9.54
C PRO A 442 11.28 -0.17 -8.86
N ALA A 443 10.21 -0.38 -8.06
CA ALA A 443 9.56 0.68 -7.29
C ALA A 443 10.44 1.20 -6.14
N ALA A 444 11.33 0.35 -5.65
CA ALA A 444 12.24 0.69 -4.56
C ALA A 444 13.46 1.48 -5.00
N LYS A 445 13.81 1.45 -6.30
CA LYS A 445 15.09 1.96 -6.82
C LYS A 445 16.32 1.34 -6.10
N LEU A 446 16.16 0.14 -5.58
CA LEU A 446 17.18 -0.64 -4.88
C LEU A 446 17.36 -1.99 -5.57
N ASP A 447 18.50 -2.60 -5.32
CA ASP A 447 18.78 -3.97 -5.75
C ASP A 447 17.88 -4.98 -4.99
N THR A 448 17.52 -6.06 -5.68
CA THR A 448 16.62 -7.09 -5.14
C THR A 448 17.18 -7.76 -3.88
N ASP A 449 18.51 -7.91 -3.80
CA ASP A 449 19.17 -8.59 -2.69
C ASP A 449 19.05 -7.75 -1.41
N THR A 450 19.30 -6.45 -1.47
CA THR A 450 19.04 -5.54 -0.34
C THR A 450 17.61 -5.66 0.16
N ILE A 451 16.63 -5.62 -0.78
CA ILE A 451 15.22 -5.69 -0.42
C ILE A 451 14.90 -7.02 0.27
N LYS A 452 15.40 -8.13 -0.27
CA LYS A 452 15.17 -9.47 0.30
C LYS A 452 15.79 -9.62 1.67
N HIS A 453 17.06 -9.25 1.84
CA HIS A 453 17.76 -9.41 3.12
C HIS A 453 17.11 -8.58 4.23
N VAL A 454 16.75 -7.35 3.96
CA VAL A 454 16.16 -6.47 4.97
C VAL A 454 14.67 -6.76 5.20
N ALA A 455 13.87 -6.87 4.12
CA ALA A 455 12.41 -6.91 4.27
C ALA A 455 11.86 -8.29 4.69
N LYS A 456 12.54 -9.40 4.38
CA LYS A 456 12.09 -10.75 4.77
C LYS A 456 12.03 -10.97 6.29
N ALA A 457 12.93 -10.34 7.02
CA ALA A 457 13.05 -10.49 8.47
C ALA A 457 12.16 -9.53 9.28
N LEU A 458 11.44 -8.61 8.62
CA LEU A 458 10.68 -7.58 9.31
C LEU A 458 9.51 -8.17 10.11
N PRO A 459 9.43 -7.84 11.42
CA PRO A 459 8.30 -8.23 12.24
C PRO A 459 7.03 -7.43 11.88
N PRO A 460 5.85 -7.85 12.38
CA PRO A 460 4.62 -7.08 12.20
C PRO A 460 4.77 -5.63 12.67
N ARG A 461 4.10 -4.70 11.96
CA ARG A 461 4.16 -3.24 12.17
C ARG A 461 5.54 -2.62 11.88
N THR A 462 6.41 -3.35 11.20
CA THR A 462 7.71 -2.83 10.76
C THR A 462 7.77 -2.87 9.25
N CYS A 463 8.21 -1.79 8.62
CA CYS A 463 8.36 -1.70 7.18
C CYS A 463 9.62 -0.94 6.79
N MET A 464 10.11 -1.23 5.59
CA MET A 464 11.11 -0.42 4.91
C MET A 464 10.38 0.67 4.12
N VAL A 465 10.80 1.92 4.29
CA VAL A 465 10.27 3.09 3.56
C VAL A 465 11.33 3.63 2.64
N MET A 466 10.96 3.85 1.38
CA MET A 466 11.87 4.26 0.31
C MET A 466 11.20 5.24 -0.65
N GLY A 467 12.01 5.99 -1.40
CA GLY A 467 11.56 6.92 -2.42
C GLY A 467 11.69 8.37 -2.01
N LEU A 468 10.91 9.25 -2.61
CA LEU A 468 10.98 10.69 -2.36
C LEU A 468 10.72 11.07 -0.90
N ALA A 469 9.80 10.37 -0.24
CA ALA A 469 9.47 10.59 1.18
C ALA A 469 10.67 10.37 2.12
N THR A 470 11.70 9.66 1.67
CA THR A 470 12.95 9.39 2.41
C THR A 470 14.19 9.93 1.70
N LYS A 471 14.02 10.79 0.68
CA LYS A 471 15.12 11.31 -0.14
C LYS A 471 15.96 10.19 -0.77
N ASP A 472 15.28 9.14 -1.25
CA ASP A 472 15.87 7.92 -1.81
C ASP A 472 16.88 7.23 -0.87
N TYR A 473 16.58 7.26 0.44
CA TYR A 473 17.32 6.52 1.47
C TYR A 473 16.38 5.48 2.13
N PRO A 474 16.75 4.19 2.19
CA PRO A 474 15.90 3.17 2.78
C PRO A 474 15.96 3.21 4.31
N PHE A 475 14.86 3.62 4.94
CA PHE A 475 14.71 3.55 6.41
C PHE A 475 13.84 2.38 6.81
N VAL A 476 14.24 1.66 7.85
CA VAL A 476 13.40 0.64 8.50
C VAL A 476 12.73 1.27 9.71
N ILE A 477 11.41 1.28 9.70
CA ILE A 477 10.60 1.93 10.74
C ILE A 477 9.63 0.96 11.40
N ARG A 478 9.36 1.18 12.67
CA ARG A 478 8.23 0.59 13.38
C ARG A 478 7.12 1.62 13.45
N THR A 479 5.94 1.30 12.91
CA THR A 479 4.80 2.20 12.89
C THR A 479 4.27 2.44 14.31
N ALA A 480 3.94 3.70 14.64
CA ALA A 480 3.34 4.07 15.91
C ALA A 480 1.97 3.40 16.11
N PRO A 481 1.54 3.10 17.32
CA PRO A 481 0.21 2.55 17.56
C PRO A 481 -0.86 3.60 17.23
N LEU A 482 -1.95 3.15 16.59
CA LEU A 482 -3.21 3.91 16.53
C LEU A 482 -4.06 3.48 17.72
N HIS A 483 -4.46 4.41 18.54
CA HIS A 483 -5.25 4.14 19.75
C HIS A 483 -6.75 3.89 19.47
N TYR A 484 -7.13 3.73 18.20
CA TYR A 484 -8.51 3.59 17.74
C TYR A 484 -8.74 2.23 17.13
N ALA A 485 -9.80 1.57 17.59
CA ALA A 485 -10.31 0.34 17.00
C ALA A 485 -10.99 0.66 15.65
N ALA A 486 -10.21 0.87 14.60
CA ALA A 486 -10.74 0.99 13.25
C ALA A 486 -10.53 -0.33 12.52
N GLY A 487 -11.61 -1.09 12.32
CA GLY A 487 -11.63 -2.27 11.47
C GLY A 487 -10.78 -3.44 11.96
N GLU A 488 -10.75 -3.70 13.26
CA GLU A 488 -10.09 -4.91 13.75
C GLU A 488 -10.78 -6.16 13.22
N SER A 489 -9.98 -7.11 12.73
CA SER A 489 -10.49 -8.44 12.39
C SER A 489 -11.16 -9.05 13.64
N ARG A 490 -12.42 -9.50 13.50
CA ARG A 490 -13.10 -10.24 14.59
C ARG A 490 -12.25 -11.43 14.99
N ARG A 491 -11.74 -11.43 16.22
CA ARG A 491 -10.94 -12.52 16.76
C ARG A 491 -11.76 -13.22 17.83
N PHE A 492 -11.85 -14.54 17.75
CA PHE A 492 -12.45 -15.36 18.79
C PHE A 492 -11.54 -15.39 20.02
N PHE A 493 -10.24 -15.61 19.81
CA PHE A 493 -9.23 -15.54 20.86
C PHE A 493 -8.52 -14.18 20.80
N LYS A 494 -8.50 -13.44 21.91
CA LYS A 494 -7.75 -12.20 22.09
C LYS A 494 -6.70 -12.41 23.16
N TYR A 495 -5.46 -12.03 22.89
CA TYR A 495 -4.35 -12.10 23.84
C TYR A 495 -3.45 -10.88 23.64
N ASP A 496 -3.23 -10.11 24.70
CA ASP A 496 -2.42 -8.89 24.68
C ASP A 496 -1.03 -9.05 25.33
N GLY A 497 -0.63 -10.29 25.60
CA GLY A 497 0.60 -10.65 26.32
C GLY A 497 0.41 -10.79 27.83
N LYS A 498 -0.70 -10.32 28.40
CA LYS A 498 -1.02 -10.40 29.83
C LYS A 498 -2.39 -11.03 30.10
N LYS A 499 -3.38 -10.75 29.28
CA LYS A 499 -4.76 -11.20 29.46
C LYS A 499 -5.24 -11.95 28.23
N ALA A 500 -5.80 -13.13 28.44
CA ALA A 500 -6.47 -13.92 27.42
C ALA A 500 -7.98 -13.75 27.53
N GLU A 501 -8.64 -13.40 26.44
CA GLU A 501 -10.08 -13.24 26.36
C GLU A 501 -10.65 -14.07 25.21
N ILE A 502 -11.80 -14.69 25.45
CA ILE A 502 -12.59 -15.38 24.43
C ILE A 502 -13.79 -14.47 24.10
N ALA A 503 -14.07 -14.27 22.81
CA ALA A 503 -15.26 -13.51 22.41
C ALA A 503 -16.52 -14.22 22.91
N SER A 504 -17.28 -13.56 23.75
CA SER A 504 -18.59 -14.05 24.18
C SER A 504 -19.63 -13.77 23.11
N PHE A 505 -20.47 -14.75 22.81
CA PHE A 505 -21.70 -14.56 22.02
C PHE A 505 -22.74 -13.91 22.93
N THR A 506 -22.67 -12.60 23.10
CA THR A 506 -23.76 -11.86 23.76
C THR A 506 -24.50 -11.08 22.67
N GLY A 507 -25.74 -11.48 22.38
CA GLY A 507 -26.73 -10.67 21.69
C GLY A 507 -26.91 -10.91 20.19
N ALA A 508 -27.24 -12.14 19.80
CA ALA A 508 -27.87 -12.39 18.49
C ALA A 508 -29.02 -13.39 18.52
N ASP A 509 -29.40 -13.90 19.70
CA ASP A 509 -30.45 -14.94 19.84
C ASP A 509 -31.76 -14.46 20.46
N ASP A 510 -31.93 -13.15 20.69
CA ASP A 510 -33.17 -12.64 21.27
C ASP A 510 -34.26 -12.26 20.23
N ASP A 511 -34.09 -12.57 18.95
CA ASP A 511 -35.08 -12.22 17.91
C ASP A 511 -35.51 -13.41 17.04
N VAL A 512 -35.45 -14.63 17.55
CA VAL A 512 -36.15 -15.76 16.93
C VAL A 512 -37.24 -16.21 17.93
N GLY A 513 -38.43 -15.70 17.67
CA GLY A 513 -39.65 -16.00 18.45
C GLY A 513 -39.85 -17.50 18.65
N GLU A 514 -40.13 -17.84 19.89
CA GLU A 514 -40.70 -19.13 20.28
C GLU A 514 -41.88 -19.50 19.39
N LYS A 515 -41.79 -20.60 18.71
CA LYS A 515 -42.95 -21.42 18.35
C LYS A 515 -42.61 -22.88 18.61
N GLY A 516 -43.17 -23.34 19.71
CA GLY A 516 -43.92 -24.58 19.88
C GLY A 516 -43.20 -25.91 19.73
N ASP A 517 -43.03 -26.58 20.86
CA ASP A 517 -43.25 -27.99 21.07
C ASP A 517 -42.58 -29.02 20.14
N ASP A 518 -41.61 -29.75 20.65
CA ASP A 518 -41.83 -31.17 20.98
C ASP A 518 -40.56 -31.79 21.60
N GLU A 519 -40.84 -32.50 22.70
CA GLU A 519 -39.94 -33.38 23.43
C GLU A 519 -39.27 -34.41 22.50
N ASN A 520 -37.97 -34.60 22.69
CA ASN A 520 -37.46 -35.97 22.79
C ASN A 520 -36.04 -36.00 23.39
N GLU A 521 -36.00 -36.63 24.56
CA GLU A 521 -34.80 -37.19 25.18
C GLU A 521 -33.98 -38.00 24.20
N PHE A 522 -32.69 -37.79 24.20
CA PHE A 522 -31.71 -38.87 24.04
C PHE A 522 -30.42 -38.52 24.80
N SER A 523 -30.26 -39.21 25.92
CA SER A 523 -29.01 -39.43 26.64
C SER A 523 -28.06 -40.27 25.78
N LEU A 524 -26.83 -39.82 25.61
CA LEU A 524 -25.58 -40.57 25.84
C LEU A 524 -24.38 -39.66 25.60
#